data_f2773cf384d772ebf8a6098c3144a833
#
_entry.id   f2773cf384d772ebf8a6098c3144a833
#
_cell.length_a   1.000
_cell.length_b   1.000
_cell.length_c   1.000
_cell.angle_alpha   90.00
_cell.angle_beta   90.00
_cell.angle_gamma   90.00
#
_symmetry.space_group_name_H-M   'P 1'
#
loop_
_entity.id
_entity.type
_entity.pdbx_description
1 polymer ?
#
loop_
_entity_poly.entity_id
_entity_poly.type
_entity_poly.pdbx_seq_one_letter_code
_entity_poly.pdbx_strand_id
1 'polypeptide(L)'
;MANRQLDKNGGRVTDKGQERKLLLVDEDASDLEYYSEVLRHLGYEVRPVESYAKAAATLGTERFDLVIVEQGSTDFEGRSVLTRAVEVDQHVPVLVLTRTVDVGCCVDALDAGAAEYVQKPLTPGEVRELVSDYVKSPAEQLSAGRPYAFPSDFAGVNTAESERESFRRAS
;
A
#
# COMPACT_ATOMS: atom_id res chain seq x y z
N MET A 1 25.16 -27.01 -3.88
CA MET A 1 24.33 -28.19 -3.51
C MET A 1 23.19 -27.70 -2.62
N ALA A 2 21.99 -27.68 -3.13
CA ALA A 2 20.81 -27.20 -2.41
C ALA A 2 20.37 -28.26 -1.40
N ASN A 3 20.34 -27.92 -0.14
CA ASN A 3 19.91 -28.80 0.96
C ASN A 3 18.37 -28.86 0.95
N ARG A 4 17.80 -29.97 0.44
CA ARG A 4 16.36 -30.24 0.49
C ARG A 4 16.00 -30.75 1.88
N GLN A 5 15.40 -29.89 2.69
CA GLN A 5 14.82 -30.28 3.97
C GLN A 5 13.40 -30.80 3.74
N LEU A 6 13.16 -32.08 3.97
CA LEU A 6 11.84 -32.72 3.98
C LEU A 6 11.33 -32.75 5.43
N ASP A 7 10.04 -32.50 5.62
CA ASP A 7 9.39 -32.72 6.90
C ASP A 7 9.23 -34.22 7.21
N LYS A 8 8.93 -34.54 8.46
CA LYS A 8 8.83 -35.92 8.95
C LYS A 8 7.68 -36.74 8.33
N ASN A 9 6.86 -36.13 7.49
CA ASN A 9 5.70 -36.75 6.80
C ASN A 9 5.85 -36.79 5.28
N GLY A 10 7.02 -36.51 4.70
CA GLY A 10 7.25 -36.64 3.26
C GLY A 10 6.49 -35.59 2.41
N GLY A 11 5.90 -34.58 3.03
CA GLY A 11 5.24 -33.49 2.35
C GLY A 11 6.27 -32.52 1.79
N ARG A 12 6.07 -32.07 0.54
CA ARG A 12 6.78 -30.91 0.01
C ARG A 12 6.50 -29.73 0.96
N VAL A 13 7.52 -29.24 1.64
CA VAL A 13 7.46 -27.88 2.19
C VAL A 13 7.34 -26.98 0.98
N THR A 14 6.12 -26.57 0.64
CA THR A 14 5.91 -25.39 -0.17
C THR A 14 6.47 -24.26 0.67
N ASP A 15 7.53 -23.65 0.20
CA ASP A 15 7.93 -22.32 0.63
C ASP A 15 6.67 -21.45 0.48
N LYS A 16 5.93 -21.27 1.58
CA LYS A 16 4.89 -20.25 1.66
C LYS A 16 5.66 -18.97 1.53
N GLY A 17 5.70 -18.40 0.32
CA GLY A 17 6.29 -17.11 0.06
C GLY A 17 5.87 -16.20 1.19
N GLN A 18 6.84 -15.67 1.92
CA GLN A 18 6.63 -14.91 3.15
C GLN A 18 5.58 -13.84 2.86
N GLU A 19 4.39 -13.98 3.47
CA GLU A 19 3.29 -13.02 3.30
C GLU A 19 3.82 -11.63 3.65
N ARG A 20 3.75 -10.71 2.68
CA ARG A 20 4.20 -9.34 2.88
C ARG A 20 3.19 -8.61 3.73
N LYS A 21 3.66 -8.00 4.80
CA LYS A 21 2.84 -7.33 5.80
C LYS A 21 2.84 -5.82 5.60
N LEU A 22 1.66 -5.26 5.44
CA LEU A 22 1.42 -3.84 5.19
C LEU A 22 0.71 -3.20 6.38
N LEU A 23 1.17 -2.02 6.80
CA LEU A 23 0.44 -1.15 7.69
C LEU A 23 -0.38 -0.17 6.85
N LEU A 24 -1.68 -0.11 7.09
CA LEU A 24 -2.58 0.86 6.47
C LEU A 24 -3.20 1.74 7.56
N VAL A 25 -3.02 3.05 7.43
CA VAL A 25 -3.47 4.04 8.41
C VAL A 25 -4.38 5.06 7.73
N ASP A 26 -5.63 5.11 8.16
CA ASP A 26 -6.62 6.07 7.67
C ASP A 26 -7.68 6.29 8.75
N GLU A 27 -8.02 7.53 9.07
CA GLU A 27 -9.07 7.83 10.05
C GLU A 27 -10.48 7.71 9.47
N ASP A 28 -10.62 7.67 8.14
CA ASP A 28 -11.89 7.38 7.49
C ASP A 28 -12.09 5.86 7.39
N ALA A 29 -13.11 5.38 8.10
CA ALA A 29 -13.41 3.94 8.16
C ALA A 29 -13.74 3.34 6.79
N SER A 30 -14.38 4.11 5.89
CA SER A 30 -14.75 3.63 4.55
C SER A 30 -13.52 3.46 3.65
N ASP A 31 -12.60 4.42 3.69
CA ASP A 31 -11.34 4.33 2.96
C ASP A 31 -10.46 3.21 3.51
N LEU A 32 -10.39 3.10 4.85
CA LEU A 32 -9.64 2.05 5.53
C LEU A 32 -10.15 0.65 5.14
N GLU A 33 -11.46 0.45 5.11
CA GLU A 33 -12.08 -0.80 4.69
C GLU A 33 -11.80 -1.08 3.21
N TYR A 34 -12.06 -0.11 2.32
CA TYR A 34 -11.87 -0.24 0.88
C TYR A 34 -10.43 -0.64 0.53
N TYR A 35 -9.44 0.12 0.98
CA TYR A 35 -8.05 -0.16 0.67
C TYR A 35 -7.55 -1.44 1.34
N SER A 36 -8.05 -1.77 2.55
CA SER A 36 -7.74 -3.05 3.21
C SER A 36 -8.21 -4.25 2.38
N GLU A 37 -9.43 -4.19 1.84
CA GLU A 37 -9.98 -5.27 1.01
C GLU A 37 -9.19 -5.42 -0.29
N VAL A 38 -8.92 -4.31 -0.99
CA VAL A 38 -8.11 -4.32 -2.23
C VAL A 38 -6.74 -4.96 -1.97
N LEU A 39 -6.04 -4.54 -0.93
CA LEU A 39 -4.70 -5.05 -0.61
C LEU A 39 -4.73 -6.54 -0.21
N ARG A 40 -5.74 -6.98 0.54
CA ARG A 40 -5.91 -8.40 0.89
C ARG A 40 -6.20 -9.26 -0.35
N HIS A 41 -7.01 -8.78 -1.30
CA HIS A 41 -7.23 -9.46 -2.57
C HIS A 41 -5.96 -9.59 -3.42
N LEU A 42 -5.03 -8.65 -3.27
CA LEU A 42 -3.70 -8.72 -3.90
C LEU A 42 -2.75 -9.71 -3.20
N GLY A 43 -3.16 -10.31 -2.08
CA GLY A 43 -2.40 -11.33 -1.35
C GLY A 43 -1.49 -10.78 -0.26
N TYR A 44 -1.69 -9.53 0.17
CA TYR A 44 -0.95 -8.95 1.29
C TYR A 44 -1.62 -9.23 2.64
N GLU A 45 -0.81 -9.40 3.69
CA GLU A 45 -1.29 -9.29 5.07
C GLU A 45 -1.44 -7.81 5.41
N VAL A 46 -2.65 -7.37 5.76
CA VAL A 46 -2.93 -5.95 6.03
C VAL A 46 -3.27 -5.74 7.50
N ARG A 47 -2.56 -4.82 8.13
CA ARG A 47 -2.83 -4.30 9.47
C ARG A 47 -3.50 -2.93 9.35
N PRO A 48 -4.85 -2.84 9.37
CA PRO A 48 -5.53 -1.57 9.34
C PRO A 48 -5.54 -0.90 10.71
N VAL A 49 -5.33 0.41 10.75
CA VAL A 49 -5.32 1.21 11.99
C VAL A 49 -6.00 2.56 11.73
N GLU A 50 -7.03 2.89 12.52
CA GLU A 50 -7.83 4.11 12.38
C GLU A 50 -7.23 5.34 13.09
N SER A 51 -6.08 5.21 13.74
CA SER A 51 -5.51 6.28 14.56
C SER A 51 -4.01 6.42 14.33
N TYR A 52 -3.55 7.62 14.04
CA TYR A 52 -2.13 7.92 13.88
C TYR A 52 -1.31 7.56 15.12
N ALA A 53 -1.83 7.85 16.32
CA ALA A 53 -1.15 7.52 17.58
C ALA A 53 -1.00 6.01 17.78
N LYS A 54 -2.05 5.23 17.47
CA LYS A 54 -1.99 3.75 17.52
C LYS A 54 -1.04 3.21 16.46
N ALA A 55 -1.03 3.77 15.26
CA ALA A 55 -0.12 3.36 14.20
C ALA A 55 1.35 3.60 14.58
N ALA A 56 1.67 4.76 15.13
CA ALA A 56 3.01 5.06 15.61
C ALA A 56 3.46 4.09 16.73
N ALA A 57 2.56 3.72 17.65
CA ALA A 57 2.83 2.70 18.67
C ALA A 57 3.05 1.31 18.06
N THR A 58 2.23 0.92 17.08
CA THR A 58 2.33 -0.36 16.36
C THR A 58 3.68 -0.52 15.66
N LEU A 59 4.19 0.54 15.03
CA LEU A 59 5.50 0.57 14.40
C LEU A 59 6.66 0.32 15.38
N GLY A 60 6.45 0.58 16.66
CA GLY A 60 7.43 0.28 17.72
C GLY A 60 7.51 -1.21 18.08
N THR A 61 6.50 -2.01 17.77
CA THR A 61 6.34 -3.40 18.19
C THR A 61 6.25 -4.41 17.05
N GLU A 62 5.82 -3.97 15.87
CA GLU A 62 5.64 -4.82 14.69
C GLU A 62 6.50 -4.32 13.53
N ARG A 63 6.88 -5.23 12.62
CA ARG A 63 7.60 -4.91 11.40
C ARG A 63 6.68 -5.00 10.20
N PHE A 64 6.91 -4.12 9.23
CA PHE A 64 6.12 -4.04 8.02
C PHE A 64 7.04 -3.94 6.80
N ASP A 65 6.57 -4.46 5.67
CA ASP A 65 7.26 -4.36 4.38
C ASP A 65 6.90 -3.05 3.65
N LEU A 66 5.77 -2.44 4.00
CA LEU A 66 5.29 -1.16 3.47
C LEU A 66 4.36 -0.49 4.49
N VAL A 67 4.41 0.81 4.56
CA VAL A 67 3.47 1.65 5.32
C VAL A 67 2.70 2.54 4.35
N ILE A 68 1.38 2.53 4.47
CA ILE A 68 0.48 3.43 3.75
C ILE A 68 -0.23 4.27 4.79
N VAL A 69 -0.10 5.58 4.71
CA VAL A 69 -0.68 6.50 5.69
C VAL A 69 -1.42 7.64 5.00
N GLU A 70 -2.64 7.93 5.47
CA GLU A 70 -3.33 9.14 5.05
C GLU A 70 -2.64 10.39 5.61
N GLN A 71 -2.62 11.45 4.80
CA GLN A 71 -2.11 12.75 5.23
C GLN A 71 -2.88 13.30 6.44
N GLY A 72 -4.21 13.18 6.44
CA GLY A 72 -5.12 13.92 7.29
C GLY A 72 -5.48 15.27 6.69
N SER A 73 -5.52 16.29 7.52
CA SER A 73 -5.77 17.67 7.08
C SER A 73 -4.50 18.36 6.53
N THR A 74 -4.58 19.67 6.34
CA THR A 74 -3.42 20.51 5.98
C THR A 74 -2.39 20.63 7.10
N ASP A 75 -2.72 20.19 8.33
CA ASP A 75 -1.78 20.11 9.46
C ASP A 75 -0.88 18.86 9.40
N PHE A 76 -1.16 17.97 8.46
CA PHE A 76 -0.41 16.76 8.16
C PHE A 76 -0.24 15.86 9.39
N GLU A 77 -1.34 15.41 9.97
CA GLU A 77 -1.36 14.52 11.14
C GLU A 77 -0.65 13.19 10.88
N GLY A 78 -0.76 12.67 9.64
CA GLY A 78 -0.05 11.47 9.20
C GLY A 78 1.47 11.56 9.24
N ARG A 79 2.03 12.76 9.34
CA ARG A 79 3.49 12.98 9.46
C ARG A 79 4.10 12.25 10.65
N SER A 80 3.37 12.15 11.75
CA SER A 80 3.83 11.44 12.94
C SER A 80 4.10 9.95 12.68
N VAL A 81 3.27 9.32 11.86
CA VAL A 81 3.42 7.93 11.44
C VAL A 81 4.58 7.78 10.47
N LEU A 82 4.68 8.66 9.48
CA LEU A 82 5.77 8.70 8.50
C LEU A 82 7.13 8.82 9.23
N THR A 83 7.27 9.81 10.09
CA THR A 83 8.52 10.02 10.85
C THR A 83 8.85 8.81 11.69
N ARG A 84 7.85 8.23 12.38
CA ARG A 84 8.05 7.04 13.20
C ARG A 84 8.45 5.81 12.39
N ALA A 85 7.88 5.62 11.21
CA ALA A 85 8.24 4.52 10.31
C ALA A 85 9.71 4.61 9.89
N VAL A 86 10.15 5.79 9.43
CA VAL A 86 11.53 6.05 9.01
C VAL A 86 12.52 5.91 10.17
N GLU A 87 12.16 6.35 11.39
CA GLU A 87 12.99 6.16 12.58
C GLU A 87 13.20 4.70 12.95
N VAL A 88 12.14 3.89 12.81
CA VAL A 88 12.19 2.46 13.17
C VAL A 88 12.91 1.64 12.11
N ASP A 89 12.71 1.94 10.86
CA ASP A 89 13.36 1.30 9.72
C ASP A 89 13.42 2.26 8.52
N GLN A 90 14.59 2.84 8.29
CA GLN A 90 14.81 3.77 7.18
C GLN A 90 14.66 3.13 5.78
N HIS A 91 14.54 1.80 5.70
CA HIS A 91 14.38 1.07 4.44
C HIS A 91 12.91 0.72 4.14
N VAL A 92 12.01 0.85 5.12
CA VAL A 92 10.59 0.62 4.87
C VAL A 92 10.03 1.75 3.99
N PRO A 93 9.47 1.45 2.83
CA PRO A 93 8.81 2.49 2.03
C PRO A 93 7.55 2.98 2.74
N VAL A 94 7.31 4.30 2.69
CA VAL A 94 6.11 4.93 3.22
C VAL A 94 5.41 5.69 2.11
N LEU A 95 4.16 5.33 1.83
CA LEU A 95 3.30 6.01 0.88
C LEU A 95 2.34 6.91 1.64
N VAL A 96 2.26 8.18 1.26
CA VAL A 96 1.32 9.14 1.83
C VAL A 96 0.15 9.31 0.86
N LEU A 97 -1.06 8.99 1.31
CA LEU A 97 -2.28 9.22 0.54
C LEU A 97 -2.99 10.48 1.01
N THR A 98 -3.62 11.20 0.10
CA THR A 98 -4.40 12.41 0.44
C THR A 98 -5.65 12.53 -0.41
N ARG A 99 -6.72 13.08 0.15
CA ARG A 99 -7.92 13.46 -0.62
C ARG A 99 -7.73 14.79 -1.35
N THR A 100 -6.96 15.68 -0.76
CA THR A 100 -6.72 17.01 -1.30
C THR A 100 -5.22 17.25 -1.37
N VAL A 101 -4.73 17.46 -2.58
CA VAL A 101 -3.30 17.77 -2.77
C VAL A 101 -2.98 19.12 -2.17
N ASP A 102 -2.02 19.13 -1.27
CA ASP A 102 -1.39 20.32 -0.73
C ASP A 102 0.12 20.28 -1.02
N VAL A 103 0.62 21.31 -1.68
CA VAL A 103 2.02 21.36 -2.12
C VAL A 103 2.98 21.40 -0.93
N GLY A 104 2.61 22.10 0.15
CA GLY A 104 3.41 22.16 1.37
C GLY A 104 3.52 20.79 2.02
N CYS A 105 2.39 20.10 2.22
CA CYS A 105 2.37 18.74 2.75
C CYS A 105 3.10 17.75 1.85
N CYS A 106 3.01 17.91 0.52
CA CYS A 106 3.73 17.06 -0.42
C CYS A 106 5.25 17.20 -0.25
N VAL A 107 5.76 18.42 -0.21
CA VAL A 107 7.19 18.70 0.01
C VAL A 107 7.62 18.18 1.38
N ASP A 108 6.87 18.47 2.43
CA ASP A 108 7.15 18.00 3.78
C ASP A 108 7.17 16.47 3.88
N ALA A 109 6.27 15.78 3.18
CA ALA A 109 6.24 14.32 3.15
C ALA A 109 7.50 13.74 2.51
N LEU A 110 7.87 14.24 1.33
CA LEU A 110 9.06 13.79 0.60
C LEU A 110 10.35 14.09 1.37
N ASP A 111 10.45 15.28 1.95
CA ASP A 111 11.61 15.67 2.79
C ASP A 111 11.72 14.85 4.07
N ALA A 112 10.58 14.40 4.62
CA ALA A 112 10.54 13.50 5.78
C ALA A 112 10.80 12.02 5.43
N GLY A 113 10.98 11.69 4.14
CA GLY A 113 11.36 10.36 3.69
C GLY A 113 10.21 9.52 3.15
N ALA A 114 9.06 10.13 2.80
CA ALA A 114 8.03 9.41 2.05
C ALA A 114 8.56 8.96 0.68
N ALA A 115 8.24 7.74 0.30
CA ALA A 115 8.58 7.21 -1.02
C ALA A 115 7.70 7.83 -2.12
N GLU A 116 6.43 8.10 -1.78
CA GLU A 116 5.48 8.71 -2.71
C GLU A 116 4.37 9.46 -1.96
N TYR A 117 3.80 10.47 -2.64
CA TYR A 117 2.65 11.23 -2.19
C TYR A 117 1.58 11.21 -3.27
N VAL A 118 0.43 10.60 -2.98
CA VAL A 118 -0.56 10.21 -3.98
C VAL A 118 -1.96 10.67 -3.61
N GLN A 119 -2.69 11.19 -4.59
CA GLN A 119 -4.07 11.63 -4.40
C GLN A 119 -5.06 10.47 -4.51
N LYS A 120 -5.99 10.39 -3.54
CA LYS A 120 -7.17 9.52 -3.57
C LYS A 120 -8.29 10.14 -4.44
N PRO A 121 -9.26 9.37 -4.97
CA PRO A 121 -9.38 7.91 -4.85
C PRO A 121 -8.46 7.17 -5.82
N LEU A 122 -8.04 5.97 -5.43
CA LEU A 122 -7.30 5.04 -6.28
C LEU A 122 -8.17 3.84 -6.62
N THR A 123 -8.20 3.45 -7.89
CA THR A 123 -8.82 2.21 -8.33
C THR A 123 -7.99 1.00 -7.86
N PRO A 124 -8.58 -0.21 -7.81
CA PRO A 124 -7.82 -1.41 -7.46
C PRO A 124 -6.59 -1.65 -8.34
N GLY A 125 -6.67 -1.28 -9.64
CA GLY A 125 -5.54 -1.35 -10.57
C GLY A 125 -4.41 -0.41 -10.19
N GLU A 126 -4.74 0.85 -9.86
CA GLU A 126 -3.75 1.85 -9.42
C GLU A 126 -3.12 1.47 -8.08
N VAL A 127 -3.91 0.95 -7.12
CA VAL A 127 -3.37 0.43 -5.85
C VAL A 127 -2.38 -0.70 -6.11
N ARG A 128 -2.70 -1.64 -7.01
CA ARG A 128 -1.80 -2.73 -7.38
C ARG A 128 -0.49 -2.21 -7.96
N GLU A 129 -0.55 -1.31 -8.95
CA GLU A 129 0.63 -0.73 -9.59
C GLU A 129 1.49 0.01 -8.56
N LEU A 130 0.88 0.90 -7.80
CA LEU A 130 1.54 1.67 -6.75
C LEU A 130 2.28 0.78 -5.74
N VAL A 131 1.61 -0.24 -5.21
CA VAL A 131 2.19 -1.09 -4.16
C VAL A 131 3.23 -2.05 -4.73
N SER A 132 3.04 -2.59 -5.95
CA SER A 132 3.97 -3.54 -6.57
C SER A 132 5.34 -2.93 -6.91
N ASP A 133 5.42 -1.62 -7.06
CA ASP A 133 6.68 -0.91 -7.26
C ASP A 133 7.59 -1.00 -6.02
N TYR A 134 7.01 -1.17 -4.83
CA TYR A 134 7.72 -1.24 -3.56
C TYR A 134 7.76 -2.66 -2.97
N VAL A 135 6.67 -3.41 -3.12
CA VAL A 135 6.54 -4.75 -2.50
C VAL A 135 5.85 -5.71 -3.46
N LYS A 136 6.59 -6.69 -3.98
CA LYS A 136 5.98 -7.73 -4.82
C LYS A 136 5.10 -8.66 -3.99
N SER A 137 3.84 -8.84 -4.44
CA SER A 137 2.92 -9.77 -3.78
C SER A 137 3.32 -11.23 -3.97
N PRO A 138 2.95 -12.13 -3.05
CA PRO A 138 3.14 -13.57 -3.22
C PRO A 138 2.46 -14.11 -4.48
N ALA A 139 1.32 -13.55 -4.89
CA ALA A 139 0.61 -13.90 -6.11
C ALA A 139 1.39 -13.53 -7.37
N GLU A 140 2.11 -12.41 -7.38
CA GLU A 140 2.98 -11.99 -8.49
C GLU A 140 4.24 -12.83 -8.60
N GLN A 141 4.77 -13.33 -7.48
CA GLN A 141 5.91 -14.25 -7.45
C GLN A 141 5.57 -15.64 -8.04
N LEU A 142 4.30 -16.08 -7.87
CA LEU A 142 3.82 -17.35 -8.38
C LEU A 142 3.34 -17.27 -9.84
N SER A 143 3.01 -16.08 -10.33
CA SER A 143 2.41 -15.87 -11.65
C SER A 143 3.34 -15.16 -12.65
N ALA A 144 4.64 -15.44 -12.59
CA ALA A 144 5.54 -14.98 -13.66
C ALA A 144 5.07 -15.57 -15.02
N GLY A 145 3.95 -15.06 -15.55
CA GLY A 145 3.34 -15.52 -16.80
C GLY A 145 1.82 -15.40 -16.93
N ARG A 146 1.07 -14.98 -15.89
CA ARG A 146 -0.38 -14.76 -16.02
C ARG A 146 -0.78 -13.38 -15.49
N PRO A 147 -1.49 -12.54 -16.28
CA PRO A 147 -2.04 -11.28 -15.77
C PRO A 147 -3.08 -11.60 -14.68
N TYR A 148 -2.95 -10.91 -13.54
CA TYR A 148 -3.93 -10.99 -12.46
C TYR A 148 -5.24 -10.34 -12.91
N ALA A 149 -6.33 -11.09 -12.88
CA ALA A 149 -7.67 -10.56 -13.16
C ALA A 149 -8.35 -10.21 -11.83
N PHE A 150 -8.70 -8.95 -11.63
CA PHE A 150 -9.56 -8.56 -10.51
C PHE A 150 -10.92 -9.23 -10.62
N PRO A 151 -11.52 -9.69 -9.50
CA PRO A 151 -12.90 -10.11 -9.48
C PRO A 151 -13.81 -9.00 -10.00
N SER A 152 -14.85 -9.35 -10.78
CA SER A 152 -15.79 -8.41 -11.40
C SER A 152 -16.55 -7.52 -10.41
N ASP A 153 -16.52 -7.84 -9.13
CA ASP A 153 -17.22 -7.12 -8.07
C ASP A 153 -16.66 -5.70 -7.82
N PHE A 154 -15.44 -5.43 -8.29
CA PHE A 154 -14.81 -4.10 -8.23
C PHE A 154 -15.01 -3.25 -9.51
N ALA A 155 -15.75 -3.74 -10.51
CA ALA A 155 -15.93 -3.08 -11.79
C ALA A 155 -16.88 -1.85 -11.76
N GLY A 156 -17.27 -1.36 -10.59
CA GLY A 156 -18.26 -0.29 -10.42
C GLY A 156 -17.74 1.15 -10.34
N VAL A 157 -16.44 1.40 -10.46
CA VAL A 157 -15.90 2.76 -10.31
C VAL A 157 -15.01 3.12 -11.49
N ASN A 158 -15.61 3.21 -12.68
CA ASN A 158 -14.90 3.67 -13.86
C ASN A 158 -15.54 4.98 -14.35
N THR A 159 -15.05 6.14 -13.87
CA THR A 159 -15.43 7.46 -14.38
C THR A 159 -14.26 8.41 -14.56
N ALA A 160 -13.04 7.93 -14.75
CA ALA A 160 -11.88 8.81 -14.94
C ALA A 160 -11.30 8.86 -16.37
N GLU A 161 -11.89 8.12 -17.35
CA GLU A 161 -11.34 8.11 -18.71
C GLU A 161 -11.91 9.18 -19.65
N SER A 162 -12.99 9.88 -19.28
CA SER A 162 -13.62 10.82 -20.23
C SER A 162 -13.00 12.24 -20.23
N GLU A 163 -12.16 12.59 -19.28
CA GLU A 163 -11.61 13.96 -19.20
C GLU A 163 -10.20 14.13 -19.80
N ARG A 164 -9.50 13.04 -20.12
CA ARG A 164 -8.14 13.14 -20.70
C ARG A 164 -8.10 13.34 -22.22
N GLU A 165 -9.21 13.12 -22.91
CA GLU A 165 -9.26 13.26 -24.39
C GLU A 165 -9.55 14.68 -24.86
N SER A 166 -10.12 15.54 -24.02
CA SER A 166 -10.45 16.93 -24.41
C SER A 166 -9.25 17.88 -24.43
N PHE A 167 -8.14 17.54 -23.79
CA PHE A 167 -6.95 18.43 -23.70
C PHE A 167 -5.96 18.28 -24.87
N ARG A 168 -6.13 17.29 -25.74
CA ARG A 168 -5.23 17.06 -26.90
C ARG A 168 -5.70 17.67 -28.23
N ARG A 169 -6.82 18.37 -28.27
CA ARG A 169 -7.35 18.96 -29.52
C ARG A 169 -7.38 20.48 -29.57
N ALA A 170 -6.68 21.17 -28.68
CA ALA A 170 -6.53 22.64 -28.70
C ALA A 170 -5.05 23.01 -28.72
N SER A 171 -4.38 22.78 -29.85
CA SER A 171 -3.13 23.45 -30.27
C SER A 171 -2.98 23.29 -31.76
#